data_7cbcd74a38c97e87862606578b385b26
#
_entry.id   7cbcd74a38c97e87862606578b385b26
#
_cell.length_a   1.000
_cell.length_b   1.000
_cell.length_c   1.000
_cell.angle_alpha   90.00
_cell.angle_beta   90.00
_cell.angle_gamma   90.00
#
_symmetry.space_group_name_H-M   'P 1'
#
loop_
_entity.id
_entity.type
_entity.pdbx_description
1 polymer ?
#
loop_
_entity_poly.entity_id
_entity_poly.type
_entity_poly.pdbx_seq_one_letter_code
_entity_poly.pdbx_strand_id
1 'polypeptide(L)'
;IDLRGNPGGLDTECAKFLDYLLPNGTLFIETNKQGKENVTTSDGMCIQLPMCVLVNAETFGEAEVCAAVLQEYQWATVLGEATTGKTRTQETIPLEDGSALRLSTGTYLTGNRTDISAKGGVVPDLILYNSDASATGTTDGTVGESTGVGASSNDEQLMQALKLLS
;
A
#
# COMPACT_ATOMS: atom_id res chain seq x y z
N ILE A 1 -2.75 10.85 -3.58
CA ILE A 1 -2.89 9.88 -2.47
C ILE A 1 -1.53 9.67 -1.86
N ASP A 2 -1.36 9.89 -0.55
CA ASP A 2 -0.09 9.66 0.15
C ASP A 2 -0.21 8.39 1.01
N LEU A 3 0.55 7.36 0.63
CA LEU A 3 0.64 6.07 1.33
C LEU A 3 2.01 5.86 1.99
N ARG A 4 2.87 6.88 2.03
CA ARG A 4 4.17 6.79 2.70
C ARG A 4 3.97 6.53 4.19
N GLY A 5 4.73 5.59 4.75
CA GLY A 5 4.61 5.18 6.16
C GLY A 5 3.27 4.52 6.52
N ASN A 6 2.42 4.18 5.56
CA ASN A 6 1.15 3.53 5.82
C ASN A 6 1.35 2.03 6.04
N PRO A 7 1.02 1.48 7.23
CA PRO A 7 1.20 0.07 7.55
C PRO A 7 0.10 -0.86 7.00
N GLY A 8 -0.79 -0.36 6.15
CA GLY A 8 -1.98 -1.07 5.71
C GLY A 8 -3.14 -0.92 6.69
N GLY A 9 -4.05 -1.89 6.70
CA GLY A 9 -5.24 -1.81 7.53
C GLY A 9 -6.13 -3.04 7.39
N LEU A 10 -7.40 -2.82 7.06
CA LEU A 10 -8.35 -3.89 6.79
C LEU A 10 -8.53 -4.05 5.28
N ASP A 11 -8.48 -5.29 4.82
CA ASP A 11 -8.75 -5.69 3.44
C ASP A 11 -10.10 -5.18 2.92
N THR A 12 -11.13 -5.25 3.76
CA THR A 12 -12.46 -4.75 3.45
C THR A 12 -12.51 -3.24 3.22
N GLU A 13 -11.71 -2.46 3.94
CA GLU A 13 -11.62 -1.01 3.74
C GLU A 13 -10.77 -0.67 2.51
N CYS A 14 -9.69 -1.42 2.28
CA CYS A 14 -8.91 -1.32 1.05
C CYS A 14 -9.80 -1.62 -0.19
N ALA A 15 -10.62 -2.67 -0.12
CA ALA A 15 -11.56 -3.02 -1.18
C ALA A 15 -12.55 -1.88 -1.49
N LYS A 16 -13.20 -1.31 -0.47
CA LYS A 16 -14.13 -0.17 -0.64
C LYS A 16 -13.44 1.06 -1.23
N PHE A 17 -12.22 1.34 -0.76
CA PHE A 17 -11.45 2.47 -1.25
C PHE A 17 -11.10 2.31 -2.73
N LEU A 18 -10.63 1.12 -3.13
CA LEU A 18 -10.32 0.81 -4.52
C LEU A 18 -11.56 0.77 -5.40
N ASP A 19 -12.68 0.23 -4.91
CA ASP A 19 -13.97 0.21 -5.62
C ASP A 19 -14.46 1.62 -5.95
N TYR A 20 -14.28 2.55 -5.01
CA TYR A 20 -14.62 3.96 -5.21
C TYR A 20 -13.76 4.67 -6.26
N LEU A 21 -12.55 4.19 -6.49
CA LEU A 21 -11.59 4.81 -7.41
C LEU A 21 -11.53 4.13 -8.78
N LEU A 22 -11.81 2.83 -8.88
CA LEU A 22 -11.50 2.03 -10.06
C LEU A 22 -12.74 1.62 -10.85
N PRO A 23 -12.62 1.50 -12.17
CA PRO A 23 -13.69 0.99 -13.01
C PRO A 23 -13.99 -0.49 -12.70
N ASN A 24 -15.06 -1.01 -13.31
CA ASN A 24 -15.43 -2.42 -13.17
C ASN A 24 -14.24 -3.35 -13.48
N GLY A 25 -13.98 -4.30 -12.58
CA GLY A 25 -12.92 -5.29 -12.75
C GLY A 25 -12.49 -5.96 -11.45
N THR A 26 -11.50 -6.83 -11.53
CA THR A 26 -10.94 -7.51 -10.37
C THR A 26 -9.94 -6.60 -9.66
N LEU A 27 -10.22 -6.23 -8.42
CA LEU A 27 -9.34 -5.40 -7.61
C LEU A 27 -8.13 -6.22 -7.12
N PHE A 28 -8.39 -7.26 -6.33
CA PHE A 28 -7.35 -8.17 -5.86
C PHE A 28 -7.94 -9.56 -5.57
N ILE A 29 -7.06 -10.52 -5.42
CA ILE A 29 -7.38 -11.91 -5.12
C ILE A 29 -6.62 -12.31 -3.87
N GLU A 30 -7.32 -12.76 -2.85
CA GLU A 30 -6.73 -13.43 -1.71
C GLU A 30 -6.61 -14.92 -2.01
N THR A 31 -5.43 -15.48 -1.84
CA THR A 31 -5.24 -16.92 -1.97
C THR A 31 -4.64 -17.51 -0.70
N ASN A 32 -5.20 -18.61 -0.22
CA ASN A 32 -4.68 -19.32 0.94
C ASN A 32 -3.70 -20.43 0.53
N LYS A 33 -3.07 -21.07 1.53
CA LYS A 33 -2.10 -22.17 1.31
C LYS A 33 -2.70 -23.41 0.62
N GLN A 34 -4.02 -23.58 0.66
CA GLN A 34 -4.74 -24.65 -0.02
C GLN A 34 -5.12 -24.29 -1.46
N GLY A 35 -4.77 -23.10 -1.92
CA GLY A 35 -5.12 -22.61 -3.26
C GLY A 35 -6.58 -22.14 -3.39
N LYS A 36 -7.31 -21.98 -2.28
CA LYS A 36 -8.64 -21.38 -2.31
C LYS A 36 -8.49 -19.88 -2.51
N GLU A 37 -9.25 -19.35 -3.46
CA GLU A 37 -9.24 -17.94 -3.82
C GLU A 37 -10.53 -17.23 -3.40
N ASN A 38 -10.38 -15.99 -2.95
CA ASN A 38 -11.45 -15.04 -2.73
C ASN A 38 -11.18 -13.84 -3.63
N VAL A 39 -12.05 -13.58 -4.61
CA VAL A 39 -11.87 -12.52 -5.61
C VAL A 39 -12.70 -11.32 -5.20
N THR A 40 -12.05 -10.18 -5.05
CA THR A 40 -12.68 -8.88 -4.78
C THR A 40 -12.77 -8.09 -6.08
N THR A 41 -13.96 -7.57 -6.39
CA THR A 41 -14.23 -6.84 -7.64
C THR A 41 -14.82 -5.46 -7.37
N SER A 42 -14.61 -4.52 -8.30
CA SER A 42 -15.30 -3.23 -8.34
C SER A 42 -16.62 -3.32 -9.12
N ASP A 43 -17.61 -2.54 -8.70
CA ASP A 43 -18.90 -2.38 -9.40
C ASP A 43 -18.83 -1.35 -10.54
N GLY A 44 -17.75 -0.60 -10.64
CA GLY A 44 -17.48 0.38 -11.69
C GLY A 44 -18.05 1.78 -11.45
N MET A 45 -18.66 2.04 -10.31
CA MET A 45 -19.09 3.39 -9.92
C MET A 45 -17.92 4.16 -9.33
N CYS A 46 -17.03 4.69 -10.18
CA CYS A 46 -15.76 5.25 -9.77
C CYS A 46 -15.63 6.75 -10.06
N ILE A 47 -14.72 7.40 -9.32
CA ILE A 47 -14.30 8.77 -9.60
C ILE A 47 -13.21 8.75 -10.66
N GLN A 48 -13.39 9.53 -11.74
CA GLN A 48 -12.40 9.70 -12.80
C GLN A 48 -11.65 11.01 -12.61
N LEU A 49 -10.52 10.95 -11.92
CA LEU A 49 -9.62 12.08 -11.71
C LEU A 49 -8.18 11.66 -11.99
N PRO A 50 -7.33 12.54 -12.53
CA PRO A 50 -5.89 12.28 -12.57
C PRO A 50 -5.36 12.05 -11.16
N MET A 51 -4.61 10.96 -10.96
CA MET A 51 -4.12 10.57 -9.63
C MET A 51 -2.64 10.23 -9.64
N CYS A 52 -1.99 10.58 -8.53
CA CYS A 52 -0.67 10.08 -8.17
C CYS A 52 -0.73 9.41 -6.81
N VAL A 53 0.09 8.38 -6.63
CA VAL A 53 0.24 7.67 -5.35
C VAL A 53 1.69 7.80 -4.89
N LEU A 54 1.90 8.32 -3.68
CA LEU A 54 3.21 8.36 -3.05
C LEU A 54 3.41 7.14 -2.16
N VAL A 55 4.53 6.47 -2.32
CA VAL A 55 4.92 5.29 -1.53
C VAL A 55 6.38 5.41 -1.06
N ASN A 56 6.75 4.69 -0.02
CA ASN A 56 8.12 4.60 0.46
C ASN A 56 8.43 3.22 1.06
N ALA A 57 9.65 3.04 1.52
CA ALA A 57 10.13 1.80 2.14
C ALA A 57 9.40 1.42 3.45
N GLU A 58 8.54 2.29 3.99
CA GLU A 58 7.70 2.03 5.17
C GLU A 58 6.23 1.75 4.80
N THR A 59 5.90 1.78 3.51
CA THR A 59 4.57 1.36 3.01
C THR A 59 4.51 -0.16 3.00
N PHE A 60 3.51 -0.77 3.66
CA PHE A 60 3.33 -2.22 3.66
C PHE A 60 1.87 -2.66 3.79
N GLY A 61 1.62 -3.97 3.61
CA GLY A 61 0.30 -4.57 3.75
C GLY A 61 -0.69 -4.14 2.68
N GLU A 62 -1.91 -3.82 3.09
CA GLU A 62 -2.99 -3.41 2.19
C GLU A 62 -2.72 -2.07 1.49
N ALA A 63 -1.82 -1.24 2.03
CA ALA A 63 -1.36 -0.03 1.34
C ALA A 63 -0.54 -0.37 0.08
N GLU A 64 0.28 -1.44 0.13
CA GLU A 64 0.97 -1.95 -1.06
C GLU A 64 -0.01 -2.52 -2.09
N VAL A 65 -1.03 -3.26 -1.62
CA VAL A 65 -2.09 -3.79 -2.51
C VAL A 65 -2.78 -2.64 -3.21
N CYS A 66 -3.12 -1.58 -2.47
CA CYS A 66 -3.76 -0.38 -3.00
C CYS A 66 -2.91 0.28 -4.10
N ALA A 67 -1.62 0.51 -3.83
CA ALA A 67 -0.70 1.11 -4.79
C ALA A 67 -0.51 0.22 -6.03
N ALA A 68 -0.31 -1.10 -5.83
CA ALA A 68 -0.12 -2.05 -6.92
C ALA A 68 -1.33 -2.13 -7.85
N VAL A 69 -2.53 -2.15 -7.30
CA VAL A 69 -3.77 -2.24 -8.08
C VAL A 69 -3.99 -0.95 -8.86
N LEU A 70 -3.81 0.23 -8.27
CA LEU A 70 -3.91 1.51 -8.96
C LEU A 70 -2.87 1.64 -10.10
N GLN A 71 -1.65 1.13 -9.89
CA GLN A 71 -0.61 1.08 -10.91
C GLN A 71 -0.99 0.12 -12.04
N GLU A 72 -1.45 -1.09 -11.72
CA GLU A 72 -1.82 -2.11 -12.69
C GLU A 72 -2.96 -1.66 -13.61
N TYR A 73 -3.95 -0.95 -13.06
CA TYR A 73 -5.02 -0.34 -13.83
C TYR A 73 -4.58 0.88 -14.65
N GLN A 74 -3.33 1.35 -14.47
CA GLN A 74 -2.84 2.60 -15.04
C GLN A 74 -3.73 3.80 -14.65
N TRP A 75 -4.34 3.72 -13.49
CA TRP A 75 -5.26 4.73 -12.97
C TRP A 75 -4.56 5.82 -12.18
N ALA A 76 -3.40 5.51 -11.64
CA ALA A 76 -2.54 6.45 -10.96
C ALA A 76 -1.07 6.19 -11.31
N THR A 77 -0.26 7.26 -11.33
CA THR A 77 1.20 7.14 -11.39
C THR A 77 1.72 6.96 -9.97
N VAL A 78 2.50 5.90 -9.73
CA VAL A 78 3.12 5.62 -8.43
C VAL A 78 4.50 6.25 -8.37
N LEU A 79 4.76 7.07 -7.35
CA LEU A 79 6.01 7.78 -7.14
C LEU A 79 6.60 7.46 -5.77
N GLY A 80 7.91 7.54 -5.66
CA GLY A 80 8.62 7.42 -4.40
C GLY A 80 9.64 6.29 -4.37
N GLU A 81 9.65 5.51 -3.30
CA GLU A 81 10.59 4.41 -3.09
C GLU A 81 9.88 3.06 -3.14
N ALA A 82 10.62 1.99 -3.49
CA ALA A 82 10.07 0.64 -3.45
C ALA A 82 9.55 0.29 -2.06
N THR A 83 8.39 -0.37 -2.01
CA THR A 83 7.73 -0.76 -0.77
C THR A 83 8.31 -2.06 -0.20
N THR A 84 7.76 -2.56 0.94
CA THR A 84 8.40 -3.66 1.69
C THR A 84 8.15 -5.06 1.14
N GLY A 85 7.10 -5.29 0.35
CA GLY A 85 6.66 -6.63 -0.07
C GLY A 85 6.00 -7.46 1.04
N LYS A 86 5.47 -6.82 2.08
CA LYS A 86 4.81 -7.52 3.20
C LYS A 86 3.30 -7.59 3.02
N THR A 87 2.85 -8.25 1.95
CA THR A 87 1.44 -8.36 1.56
C THR A 87 0.86 -9.75 1.83
N ARG A 88 1.07 -10.29 3.04
CA ARG A 88 0.52 -11.58 3.47
C ARG A 88 -0.78 -11.38 4.23
N THR A 89 -1.82 -12.14 3.87
CA THR A 89 -3.05 -12.20 4.66
C THR A 89 -2.76 -12.84 6.01
N GLN A 90 -3.35 -12.33 7.06
CA GLN A 90 -3.13 -12.80 8.42
C GLN A 90 -4.46 -13.17 9.09
N GLU A 91 -4.45 -14.26 9.82
CA GLU A 91 -5.58 -14.71 10.62
C GLU A 91 -5.20 -14.74 12.09
N THR A 92 -6.11 -14.25 12.94
CA THR A 92 -5.95 -14.32 14.39
C THR A 92 -6.83 -15.42 14.92
N ILE A 93 -6.21 -16.46 15.47
CA ILE A 93 -6.86 -17.65 16.03
C ILE A 93 -6.87 -17.52 17.56
N PRO A 94 -8.05 -17.33 18.17
CA PRO A 94 -8.15 -17.31 19.64
C PRO A 94 -7.89 -18.71 20.20
N LEU A 95 -7.19 -18.78 21.34
CA LEU A 95 -6.92 -20.01 22.07
C LEU A 95 -7.78 -20.12 23.34
N GLU A 96 -7.95 -21.34 23.87
CA GLU A 96 -8.83 -21.62 25.02
C GLU A 96 -8.40 -20.91 26.31
N ASP A 97 -7.12 -20.57 26.44
CA ASP A 97 -6.55 -19.87 27.59
C ASP A 97 -6.73 -18.33 27.53
N GLY A 98 -7.42 -17.82 26.49
CA GLY A 98 -7.65 -16.38 26.25
C GLY A 98 -6.51 -15.68 25.50
N SER A 99 -5.42 -16.40 25.16
CA SER A 99 -4.39 -15.89 24.27
C SER A 99 -4.83 -16.02 22.80
N ALA A 100 -4.06 -15.45 21.87
CA ALA A 100 -4.35 -15.56 20.45
C ALA A 100 -3.06 -15.78 19.64
N LEU A 101 -3.17 -16.55 18.56
CA LEU A 101 -2.10 -16.81 17.62
C LEU A 101 -2.40 -16.07 16.31
N ARG A 102 -1.48 -15.21 15.87
CA ARG A 102 -1.57 -14.52 14.57
C ARG A 102 -0.65 -15.17 13.56
N LEU A 103 -1.21 -15.70 12.48
CA LEU A 103 -0.49 -16.44 11.45
C LEU A 103 -0.71 -15.83 10.08
N SER A 104 0.33 -15.88 9.23
CA SER A 104 0.19 -15.61 7.80
C SER A 104 -0.42 -16.85 7.13
N THR A 105 -1.64 -16.72 6.62
CA THR A 105 -2.42 -17.83 6.07
C THR A 105 -2.51 -17.80 4.54
N GLY A 106 -2.20 -16.67 3.91
CA GLY A 106 -2.30 -16.53 2.47
C GLY A 106 -1.47 -15.37 1.91
N THR A 107 -1.77 -14.99 0.68
CA THR A 107 -1.14 -13.86 -0.01
C THR A 107 -2.17 -13.10 -0.85
N TYR A 108 -1.89 -11.84 -1.12
CA TYR A 108 -2.64 -11.03 -2.07
C TYR A 108 -2.00 -11.10 -3.46
N LEU A 109 -2.83 -11.29 -4.47
CA LEU A 109 -2.50 -11.13 -5.87
C LEU A 109 -3.28 -9.94 -6.42
N THR A 110 -2.69 -9.19 -7.34
CA THR A 110 -3.43 -8.18 -8.12
C THR A 110 -4.45 -8.83 -9.06
N GLY A 111 -5.26 -8.03 -9.77
CA GLY A 111 -6.20 -8.53 -10.78
C GLY A 111 -5.52 -9.35 -11.87
N ASN A 112 -4.31 -8.99 -12.28
CA ASN A 112 -3.47 -9.75 -13.21
C ASN A 112 -2.67 -10.89 -12.55
N ARG A 113 -3.04 -11.26 -11.31
CA ARG A 113 -2.43 -12.36 -10.55
C ARG A 113 -0.95 -12.16 -10.20
N THR A 114 -0.52 -10.91 -10.09
CA THR A 114 0.83 -10.58 -9.62
C THR A 114 0.91 -10.74 -8.10
N ASP A 115 1.82 -11.59 -7.62
CA ASP A 115 2.18 -11.69 -6.20
C ASP A 115 3.17 -10.56 -5.85
N ILE A 116 2.67 -9.56 -5.11
CA ILE A 116 3.43 -8.37 -4.70
C ILE A 116 4.58 -8.79 -3.77
N SER A 117 4.33 -9.75 -2.86
CA SER A 117 5.35 -10.22 -1.92
C SER A 117 6.47 -10.99 -2.60
N ALA A 118 6.17 -11.76 -3.64
CA ALA A 118 7.18 -12.47 -4.42
C ALA A 118 8.07 -11.52 -5.24
N LYS A 119 7.53 -10.36 -5.63
CA LYS A 119 8.31 -9.31 -6.32
C LYS A 119 9.15 -8.45 -5.38
N GLY A 120 8.98 -8.59 -4.07
CA GLY A 120 9.68 -7.76 -3.08
C GLY A 120 9.06 -6.38 -2.88
N GLY A 121 7.80 -6.22 -3.23
CA GLY A 121 7.04 -4.97 -3.06
C GLY A 121 6.60 -4.34 -4.39
N VAL A 122 6.06 -3.14 -4.27
CA VAL A 122 5.68 -2.30 -5.41
C VAL A 122 6.88 -1.45 -5.80
N VAL A 123 7.28 -1.54 -7.07
CA VAL A 123 8.29 -0.65 -7.63
C VAL A 123 7.57 0.55 -8.24
N PRO A 124 7.84 1.78 -7.79
CA PRO A 124 7.22 2.98 -8.35
C PRO A 124 7.51 3.17 -9.83
N ASP A 125 6.59 3.82 -10.55
CA ASP A 125 6.81 4.24 -11.95
C ASP A 125 7.88 5.32 -12.04
N LEU A 126 7.96 6.20 -11.00
CA LEU A 126 9.00 7.19 -10.84
C LEU A 126 9.68 7.01 -9.47
N ILE A 127 10.93 6.57 -9.51
CA ILE A 127 11.74 6.41 -8.29
C ILE A 127 12.27 7.78 -7.88
N LEU A 128 11.89 8.23 -6.70
CA LEU A 128 12.28 9.52 -6.12
C LEU A 128 12.59 9.36 -4.63
N TYR A 129 13.69 9.93 -4.19
CA TYR A 129 14.09 9.97 -2.79
C TYR A 129 13.94 11.39 -2.28
N ASN A 130 13.42 11.56 -1.07
CA ASN A 130 13.47 12.86 -0.41
C ASN A 130 14.89 13.10 0.14
N SER A 131 15.44 14.29 -0.10
CA SER A 131 16.81 14.64 0.29
C SER A 131 17.05 14.65 1.81
N ASP A 132 16.02 14.72 2.63
CA ASP A 132 16.12 14.71 4.10
C ASP A 132 16.15 13.30 4.72
N ALA A 133 16.14 12.23 3.93
CA ALA A 133 16.36 10.85 4.41
C ALA A 133 17.83 10.54 4.70
N SER A 134 18.72 11.54 4.71
CA SER A 134 20.13 11.37 5.04
C SER A 134 20.37 11.36 6.56
N ALA A 135 20.48 10.15 7.09
CA ALA A 135 21.36 9.73 8.18
C ALA A 135 21.70 10.80 9.26
N THR A 136 20.93 10.83 10.33
CA THR A 136 21.52 11.03 11.64
C THR A 136 21.16 9.85 12.53
N GLY A 137 22.00 8.80 12.44
CA GLY A 137 22.11 7.85 13.52
C GLY A 137 22.64 8.61 14.75
N THR A 138 21.74 9.03 15.61
CA THR A 138 22.07 9.41 16.97
C THR A 138 21.09 8.69 17.87
N THR A 139 21.62 7.69 18.57
CA THR A 139 21.01 7.03 19.69
C THR A 139 20.80 8.05 20.80
N ASP A 140 19.59 8.56 20.97
CA ASP A 140 19.09 9.04 22.25
C ASP A 140 17.59 8.78 22.34
N GLY A 141 17.22 8.03 23.36
CA GLY A 141 15.88 7.56 23.60
C GLY A 141 14.98 8.64 24.18
N THR A 142 14.35 9.40 23.32
CA THR A 142 13.18 10.21 23.73
C THR A 142 12.02 9.92 22.80
N VAL A 143 10.97 9.35 23.36
CA VAL A 143 9.68 9.11 22.69
C VAL A 143 9.07 10.47 22.37
N GLY A 144 9.22 10.93 21.14
CA GLY A 144 8.58 12.14 20.62
C GLY A 144 7.25 11.78 19.99
N GLU A 145 6.18 12.38 20.48
CA GLU A 145 4.84 12.38 19.90
C GLU A 145 4.89 12.76 18.41
N SER A 146 4.38 11.88 17.53
CA SER A 146 4.22 12.19 16.12
C SER A 146 3.02 13.14 15.95
N THR A 147 3.29 14.41 15.93
CA THR A 147 2.33 15.43 15.51
C THR A 147 2.40 15.58 13.98
N GLY A 148 1.28 15.30 13.33
CA GLY A 148 0.81 15.86 12.08
C GLY A 148 1.78 15.96 10.91
N VAL A 149 1.47 15.26 9.83
CA VAL A 149 2.10 15.40 8.50
C VAL A 149 1.96 16.85 8.01
N GLY A 150 2.89 17.70 8.39
CA GLY A 150 3.12 18.97 7.72
C GLY A 150 4.03 18.72 6.53
N ALA A 151 3.57 19.01 5.31
CA ALA A 151 4.42 18.98 4.14
C ALA A 151 5.65 19.87 4.40
N SER A 152 6.82 19.24 4.54
CA SER A 152 8.09 19.97 4.56
C SER A 152 8.21 20.73 3.24
N SER A 153 8.72 21.96 3.30
CA SER A 153 9.01 22.78 2.11
C SER A 153 10.01 22.12 1.13
N ASN A 154 10.50 20.93 1.45
CA ASN A 154 11.51 20.14 0.71
C ASN A 154 10.98 18.74 0.32
N ASP A 155 9.68 18.49 0.29
CA ASP A 155 9.11 17.21 -0.16
C ASP A 155 9.13 17.12 -1.70
N GLU A 156 10.25 16.65 -2.24
CA GLU A 156 10.45 16.53 -3.69
C GLU A 156 9.46 15.55 -4.33
N GLN A 157 9.08 14.49 -3.61
CA GLN A 157 8.09 13.51 -4.08
C GLN A 157 6.72 14.16 -4.25
N LEU A 158 6.26 14.91 -3.26
CA LEU A 158 4.99 15.63 -3.33
C LEU A 158 5.01 16.72 -4.42
N MET A 159 6.11 17.47 -4.52
CA MET A 159 6.24 18.51 -5.55
C MET A 159 6.21 17.92 -6.96
N GLN A 160 6.82 16.76 -7.17
CA GLN A 160 6.78 16.09 -8.46
C GLN A 160 5.39 15.53 -8.77
N ALA A 161 4.69 14.96 -7.78
CA ALA A 161 3.31 14.50 -7.95
C ALA A 161 2.37 15.67 -8.37
N LEU A 162 2.50 16.82 -7.73
CA LEU A 162 1.72 18.01 -8.09
C LEU A 162 2.00 18.51 -9.51
N LYS A 163 3.26 18.42 -9.99
CA LYS A 163 3.60 18.76 -11.38
C LYS A 163 3.00 17.81 -12.41
N LEU A 164 2.83 16.53 -12.06
CA LEU A 164 2.20 15.55 -12.95
C LEU A 164 0.69 15.73 -13.04
N LEU A 165 0.08 16.35 -12.03
CA LEU A 165 -1.35 16.59 -11.97
C LEU A 165 -1.77 17.98 -12.51
N SER A 166 -0.81 18.85 -12.79
CA SER A 166 -1.04 20.21 -13.32
C SER A 166 -1.02 20.23 -14.85
#